data_1c8d62d605039eea47ce445160a2e8ca
#
_entry.id   1c8d62d605039eea47ce445160a2e8ca
#
_cell.length_a   1.000
_cell.length_b   1.000
_cell.length_c   1.000
_cell.angle_alpha   90.00
_cell.angle_beta   90.00
_cell.angle_gamma   90.00
#
_symmetry.space_group_name_H-M   'P 1'
#
loop_
_entity.id
_entity.type
_entity.pdbx_description
1 polymer ?
#
loop_
_entity_poly.entity_id
_entity_poly.type
_entity_poly.pdbx_seq_one_letter_code
_entity_poly.pdbx_strand_id
1 'polypeptide(L)'
;MNAKGIALVATLALMVVIALLVFGTFFTTQIELWTTRNDTTSVQAFYAAEAGLQKYKAALFQQYVWREQRGGTGGGGGCFTSLARGLDLDRDGTITPFVNNRLVLAQNEVVTDANGNPVGRYTATLYKDAQDDQLFTLVSEGTSGGAKARGQAT
;
A
#
# COMPACT_ATOMS: atom_id res chain seq x y z
N MET A 1 44.76 -20.78 50.09
CA MET A 1 44.17 -20.88 48.74
C MET A 1 45.30 -20.75 47.74
N ASN A 2 45.48 -21.73 46.82
CA ASN A 2 46.58 -21.71 45.87
C ASN A 2 46.34 -20.62 44.80
N ALA A 3 47.33 -19.76 44.56
CA ALA A 3 47.28 -18.68 43.54
C ALA A 3 46.81 -19.18 42.17
N LYS A 4 47.13 -20.41 41.81
CA LYS A 4 46.70 -21.07 40.56
C LYS A 4 45.17 -21.29 40.48
N GLY A 5 44.51 -21.58 41.62
CA GLY A 5 43.03 -21.72 41.67
C GLY A 5 42.28 -20.41 41.52
N ILE A 6 42.83 -19.33 42.08
CA ILE A 6 42.24 -17.96 41.99
C ILE A 6 42.33 -17.48 40.55
N ALA A 7 43.45 -17.70 39.86
CA ALA A 7 43.61 -17.28 38.46
C ALA A 7 42.61 -18.02 37.53
N LEU A 8 42.36 -19.26 37.74
CA LEU A 8 41.42 -20.05 36.94
C LEU A 8 39.96 -19.56 37.12
N VAL A 9 39.56 -19.28 38.36
CA VAL A 9 38.23 -18.70 38.65
C VAL A 9 38.07 -17.31 38.02
N ALA A 10 39.11 -16.48 38.10
CA ALA A 10 39.10 -15.13 37.51
C ALA A 10 38.98 -15.18 35.98
N THR A 11 39.71 -16.05 35.30
CA THR A 11 39.62 -16.21 33.86
C THR A 11 38.26 -16.75 33.42
N LEU A 12 37.68 -17.67 34.16
CA LEU A 12 36.35 -18.20 33.88
C LEU A 12 35.25 -17.13 34.07
N ALA A 13 35.36 -16.34 35.13
CA ALA A 13 34.45 -15.20 35.34
C ALA A 13 34.56 -14.15 34.23
N LEU A 14 35.78 -13.83 33.76
CA LEU A 14 36.00 -12.90 32.67
C LEU A 14 35.38 -13.44 31.35
N MET A 15 35.55 -14.72 31.04
CA MET A 15 34.93 -15.34 29.87
C MET A 15 33.41 -15.27 29.89
N VAL A 16 32.79 -15.49 31.05
CA VAL A 16 31.33 -15.35 31.20
C VAL A 16 30.88 -13.91 30.94
N VAL A 17 31.59 -12.93 31.47
CA VAL A 17 31.25 -11.51 31.26
C VAL A 17 31.36 -11.15 29.75
N ILE A 18 32.46 -11.56 29.09
CA ILE A 18 32.63 -11.33 27.63
C ILE A 18 31.52 -12.02 26.84
N ALA A 19 31.16 -13.27 27.15
CA ALA A 19 30.09 -13.98 26.50
C ALA A 19 28.74 -13.24 26.65
N LEU A 20 28.41 -12.74 27.83
CA LEU A 20 27.19 -11.97 28.06
C LEU A 20 27.14 -10.68 27.25
N LEU A 21 28.27 -9.97 27.13
CA LEU A 21 28.37 -8.76 26.30
C LEU A 21 28.16 -9.07 24.82
N VAL A 22 28.78 -10.13 24.31
CA VAL A 22 28.60 -10.56 22.93
C VAL A 22 27.16 -10.97 22.65
N PHE A 23 26.54 -11.74 23.52
CA PHE A 23 25.12 -12.08 23.39
C PHE A 23 24.21 -10.84 23.43
N GLY A 24 24.47 -9.90 24.34
CA GLY A 24 23.70 -8.64 24.44
C GLY A 24 23.75 -7.85 23.14
N THR A 25 24.92 -7.64 22.55
CA THR A 25 25.06 -6.92 21.27
C THR A 25 24.39 -7.66 20.12
N PHE A 26 24.49 -8.99 20.08
CA PHE A 26 23.82 -9.81 19.06
C PHE A 26 22.29 -9.64 19.10
N PHE A 27 21.67 -9.68 20.29
CA PHE A 27 20.23 -9.48 20.43
C PHE A 27 19.80 -8.08 19.99
N THR A 28 20.56 -7.05 20.36
CA THR A 28 20.26 -5.67 19.93
C THR A 28 20.28 -5.53 18.42
N THR A 29 21.30 -6.08 17.75
CA THR A 29 21.41 -6.05 16.30
C THR A 29 20.24 -6.80 15.62
N GLN A 30 19.81 -7.94 16.15
CA GLN A 30 18.65 -8.66 15.62
C GLN A 30 17.38 -7.82 15.69
N ILE A 31 17.12 -7.16 16.81
CA ILE A 31 15.94 -6.30 17.00
C ILE A 31 15.98 -5.13 16.02
N GLU A 32 17.13 -4.48 15.85
CA GLU A 32 17.30 -3.38 14.89
C GLU A 32 17.04 -3.82 13.45
N LEU A 33 17.54 -4.98 13.03
CA LEU A 33 17.29 -5.53 11.70
C LEU A 33 15.80 -5.82 11.48
N TRP A 34 15.11 -6.38 12.46
CA TRP A 34 13.68 -6.64 12.39
C TRP A 34 12.87 -5.35 12.29
N THR A 35 13.20 -4.34 13.09
CA THR A 35 12.54 -3.04 13.08
C THR A 35 12.74 -2.35 11.73
N THR A 36 13.97 -2.27 11.24
CA THR A 36 14.29 -1.65 9.94
C THR A 36 13.57 -2.34 8.80
N ARG A 37 13.51 -3.67 8.80
CA ARG A 37 12.80 -4.43 7.78
C ARG A 37 11.30 -4.16 7.81
N ASN A 38 10.71 -4.10 9.01
CA ASN A 38 9.29 -3.81 9.18
C ASN A 38 8.95 -2.39 8.71
N ASP A 39 9.77 -1.40 9.05
CA ASP A 39 9.62 -0.02 8.60
C ASP A 39 9.72 0.09 7.08
N THR A 40 10.71 -0.55 6.47
CA THR A 40 10.86 -0.57 5.02
C THR A 40 9.64 -1.16 4.32
N THR A 41 9.12 -2.28 4.80
CA THR A 41 7.93 -2.91 4.20
C THR A 41 6.67 -2.08 4.40
N SER A 42 6.53 -1.40 5.55
CA SER A 42 5.43 -0.47 5.81
C SER A 42 5.44 0.73 4.85
N VAL A 43 6.61 1.32 4.66
CA VAL A 43 6.80 2.45 3.73
C VAL A 43 6.52 2.01 2.29
N GLN A 44 6.97 0.84 1.88
CA GLN A 44 6.69 0.28 0.56
C GLN A 44 5.19 0.01 0.36
N ALA A 45 4.50 -0.54 1.35
CA ALA A 45 3.06 -0.73 1.30
C ALA A 45 2.31 0.59 1.16
N PHE A 46 2.75 1.64 1.88
CA PHE A 46 2.20 2.98 1.76
C PHE A 46 2.37 3.55 0.35
N TYR A 47 3.58 3.49 -0.22
CA TYR A 47 3.83 3.95 -1.58
C TYR A 47 3.05 3.15 -2.63
N ALA A 48 2.85 1.85 -2.42
CA ALA A 48 2.02 1.04 -3.30
C ALA A 48 0.54 1.50 -3.27
N ALA A 49 0.00 1.78 -2.07
CA ALA A 49 -1.35 2.34 -1.93
C ALA A 49 -1.47 3.71 -2.60
N GLU A 50 -0.50 4.60 -2.38
CA GLU A 50 -0.47 5.94 -2.97
C GLU A 50 -0.38 5.87 -4.50
N ALA A 51 0.46 5.00 -5.06
CA ALA A 51 0.57 4.80 -6.51
C ALA A 51 -0.77 4.39 -7.13
N GLY A 52 -1.49 3.46 -6.50
CA GLY A 52 -2.83 3.06 -6.93
C GLY A 52 -3.83 4.21 -6.85
N LEU A 53 -3.80 4.99 -5.76
CA LEU A 53 -4.65 6.15 -5.59
C LEU A 53 -4.42 7.20 -6.68
N GLN A 54 -3.17 7.58 -6.93
CA GLN A 54 -2.80 8.59 -7.92
C GLN A 54 -3.15 8.15 -9.34
N LYS A 55 -2.86 6.88 -9.69
CA LYS A 55 -3.18 6.31 -11.00
C LYS A 55 -4.68 6.42 -11.31
N TYR A 56 -5.52 5.95 -10.39
CA TYR A 56 -6.96 5.92 -10.62
C TYR A 56 -7.62 7.29 -10.42
N LYS A 57 -7.11 8.14 -9.54
CA LYS A 57 -7.53 9.54 -9.46
C LYS A 57 -7.31 10.27 -10.78
N ALA A 58 -6.15 10.11 -11.41
CA ALA A 58 -5.86 10.68 -12.72
C ALA A 58 -6.76 10.09 -13.81
N ALA A 59 -6.99 8.77 -13.83
CA ALA A 59 -7.86 8.10 -14.79
C ALA A 59 -9.32 8.56 -14.66
N LEU A 60 -9.83 8.68 -13.43
CA LEU A 60 -11.19 9.18 -13.16
C LEU A 60 -11.34 10.64 -13.60
N PHE A 61 -10.35 11.48 -13.33
CA PHE A 61 -10.36 12.87 -13.76
C PHE A 61 -10.35 12.99 -15.30
N GLN A 62 -9.53 12.18 -15.99
CA GLN A 62 -9.53 12.15 -17.45
C GLN A 62 -10.87 11.67 -18.04
N GLN A 63 -11.52 10.69 -17.41
CA GLN A 63 -12.85 10.22 -17.80
C GLN A 63 -13.90 11.31 -17.61
N TYR A 64 -13.83 12.07 -16.51
CA TYR A 64 -14.69 13.22 -16.26
C TYR A 64 -14.56 14.27 -17.37
N VAL A 65 -13.33 14.72 -17.65
CA VAL A 65 -13.05 15.72 -18.68
C VAL A 65 -13.49 15.23 -20.08
N TRP A 66 -13.21 13.99 -20.42
CA TRP A 66 -13.59 13.41 -21.71
C TRP A 66 -15.10 13.34 -21.92
N ARG A 67 -15.87 13.01 -20.87
CA ARG A 67 -17.34 12.98 -20.92
C ARG A 67 -17.93 14.37 -20.99
N GLU A 68 -17.38 15.32 -20.28
CA GLU A 68 -17.81 16.71 -20.31
C GLU A 68 -17.61 17.33 -21.71
N GLN A 69 -16.50 17.03 -22.37
CA GLN A 69 -16.22 17.50 -23.72
C GLN A 69 -17.10 16.84 -24.79
N ARG A 70 -17.54 15.62 -24.61
CA ARG A 70 -18.43 14.89 -25.54
C ARG A 70 -19.92 15.08 -25.24
N GLY A 71 -20.28 15.46 -24.06
CA GLY A 71 -21.65 15.47 -23.55
C GLY A 71 -22.52 16.66 -24.01
N GLY A 72 -22.08 17.40 -25.00
CA GLY A 72 -22.82 18.58 -25.50
C GLY A 72 -24.12 18.32 -26.27
N THR A 73 -24.51 17.08 -26.55
CA THR A 73 -25.66 16.83 -27.44
C THR A 73 -26.52 15.62 -27.10
N GLY A 74 -27.01 15.50 -25.86
CA GLY A 74 -27.97 14.40 -25.66
C GLY A 74 -28.43 14.16 -24.24
N GLY A 75 -29.41 14.91 -23.81
CA GLY A 75 -30.30 14.51 -22.73
C GLY A 75 -29.79 14.69 -21.31
N GLY A 76 -30.22 15.70 -20.69
CA GLY A 76 -30.53 16.07 -19.29
C GLY A 76 -29.97 15.32 -18.09
N GLY A 77 -28.92 14.58 -18.22
CA GLY A 77 -28.27 13.92 -17.08
C GLY A 77 -26.81 14.35 -17.02
N GLY A 78 -26.43 15.13 -16.02
CA GLY A 78 -25.07 15.60 -15.82
C GLY A 78 -24.06 14.46 -15.78
N CYS A 79 -22.78 14.79 -15.96
CA CYS A 79 -21.65 13.86 -15.99
C CYS A 79 -21.65 12.81 -14.86
N PHE A 80 -22.11 13.20 -13.68
CA PHE A 80 -22.21 12.32 -12.51
C PHE A 80 -23.24 11.20 -12.64
N THR A 81 -24.40 11.44 -13.28
CA THR A 81 -25.41 10.37 -13.50
C THR A 81 -24.91 9.30 -14.45
N SER A 82 -23.97 9.61 -15.35
CA SER A 82 -23.35 8.62 -16.21
C SER A 82 -22.26 7.81 -15.48
N LEU A 83 -21.54 8.42 -14.54
CA LEU A 83 -20.60 7.74 -13.65
C LEU A 83 -21.30 6.76 -12.70
N ALA A 84 -22.49 7.11 -12.24
CA ALA A 84 -23.29 6.25 -11.36
C ALA A 84 -23.68 4.89 -11.99
N ARG A 85 -23.64 4.78 -13.33
CA ARG A 85 -23.90 3.51 -14.05
C ARG A 85 -22.67 2.61 -14.15
N GLY A 86 -21.47 3.15 -14.00
CA GLY A 86 -20.22 2.42 -14.14
C GLY A 86 -19.15 3.21 -14.88
N LEU A 87 -17.99 2.61 -15.04
CA LEU A 87 -16.81 3.22 -15.67
C LEU A 87 -16.37 2.40 -16.90
N ASP A 88 -15.98 3.14 -17.93
CA ASP A 88 -15.30 2.63 -19.12
C ASP A 88 -13.85 3.15 -19.07
N LEU A 89 -12.98 2.45 -18.32
CA LEU A 89 -11.61 2.89 -18.05
C LEU A 89 -10.67 2.74 -19.25
N ASP A 90 -10.90 1.75 -20.07
CA ASP A 90 -10.11 1.42 -21.27
C ASP A 90 -10.63 2.08 -22.54
N ARG A 91 -11.81 2.73 -22.45
CA ARG A 91 -12.48 3.46 -23.54
C ARG A 91 -12.85 2.57 -24.73
N ASP A 92 -13.12 1.30 -24.48
CA ASP A 92 -13.57 0.34 -25.48
C ASP A 92 -15.08 0.44 -25.77
N GLY A 93 -15.80 1.25 -24.99
CA GLY A 93 -17.25 1.40 -25.03
C GLY A 93 -18.01 0.48 -24.09
N THR A 94 -17.30 -0.38 -23.37
CA THR A 94 -17.90 -1.31 -22.41
C THR A 94 -17.86 -0.70 -21.01
N ILE A 95 -19.04 -0.52 -20.42
CA ILE A 95 -19.16 0.03 -19.06
C ILE A 95 -19.07 -1.09 -18.04
N THR A 96 -18.11 -1.04 -17.13
CA THR A 96 -18.05 -1.91 -15.96
C THR A 96 -18.99 -1.39 -14.88
N PRO A 97 -20.08 -2.10 -14.55
CA PRO A 97 -21.09 -1.61 -13.60
C PRO A 97 -20.62 -1.73 -12.15
N PHE A 98 -21.22 -0.91 -11.28
CA PHE A 98 -21.08 -1.09 -9.84
C PHE A 98 -21.86 -2.32 -9.37
N VAL A 99 -21.22 -3.14 -8.55
CA VAL A 99 -21.88 -4.28 -7.87
C VAL A 99 -21.93 -3.94 -6.38
N ASN A 100 -23.11 -3.82 -5.81
CA ASN A 100 -23.32 -3.41 -4.41
C ASN A 100 -22.60 -2.10 -4.06
N ASN A 101 -22.76 -1.08 -4.91
CA ASN A 101 -22.10 0.23 -4.77
C ASN A 101 -20.55 0.18 -4.77
N ARG A 102 -19.97 -0.90 -5.28
CA ARG A 102 -18.54 -1.14 -5.32
C ARG A 102 -18.09 -1.49 -6.74
N LEU A 103 -16.99 -0.90 -7.18
CA LEU A 103 -16.31 -1.22 -8.43
C LEU A 103 -14.83 -1.47 -8.16
N VAL A 104 -14.33 -2.66 -8.44
CA VAL A 104 -12.91 -2.99 -8.33
C VAL A 104 -12.21 -2.52 -9.60
N LEU A 105 -11.28 -1.56 -9.46
CA LEU A 105 -10.54 -0.96 -10.56
C LEU A 105 -9.24 -1.71 -10.85
N ALA A 106 -8.59 -2.21 -9.80
CA ALA A 106 -7.42 -3.07 -9.88
C ALA A 106 -7.43 -4.06 -8.74
N GLN A 107 -6.94 -5.25 -8.99
CA GLN A 107 -6.79 -6.28 -7.97
C GLN A 107 -5.36 -6.79 -7.97
N ASN A 108 -4.65 -6.55 -6.85
CA ASN A 108 -3.30 -7.07 -6.61
C ASN A 108 -2.28 -6.67 -7.70
N GLU A 109 -2.42 -5.47 -8.24
CA GLU A 109 -1.53 -4.94 -9.29
C GLU A 109 -0.14 -4.65 -8.72
N VAL A 110 0.90 -5.03 -9.46
CA VAL A 110 2.30 -4.88 -9.03
C VAL A 110 2.78 -3.45 -9.27
N VAL A 111 3.41 -2.86 -8.26
CA VAL A 111 4.17 -1.61 -8.38
C VAL A 111 5.65 -1.97 -8.47
N THR A 112 6.33 -1.44 -9.47
CA THR A 112 7.77 -1.62 -9.68
C THR A 112 8.52 -0.32 -9.46
N ASP A 113 9.78 -0.43 -9.04
CA ASP A 113 10.72 0.68 -9.00
C ASP A 113 11.21 1.09 -10.42
N ALA A 114 12.07 2.10 -10.49
CA ALA A 114 12.65 2.57 -11.75
C ALA A 114 13.50 1.50 -12.47
N ASN A 115 13.94 0.46 -11.77
CA ASN A 115 14.71 -0.66 -12.29
C ASN A 115 13.84 -1.85 -12.69
N GLY A 116 12.51 -1.75 -12.51
CA GLY A 116 11.57 -2.83 -12.81
C GLY A 116 11.39 -3.86 -11.69
N ASN A 117 12.01 -3.68 -10.51
CA ASN A 117 11.84 -4.60 -9.40
C ASN A 117 10.50 -4.38 -8.69
N PRO A 118 9.79 -5.43 -8.29
CA PRO A 118 8.55 -5.29 -7.56
C PRO A 118 8.78 -4.73 -6.16
N VAL A 119 8.16 -3.58 -5.87
CA VAL A 119 8.22 -2.90 -4.56
C VAL A 119 7.05 -3.30 -3.69
N GLY A 120 5.89 -3.48 -4.30
CA GLY A 120 4.66 -3.83 -3.60
C GLY A 120 3.53 -4.13 -4.56
N ARG A 121 2.34 -4.30 -4.01
CA ARG A 121 1.11 -4.52 -4.77
C ARG A 121 0.00 -3.65 -4.22
N TYR A 122 -0.96 -3.29 -5.05
CA TYR A 122 -2.15 -2.57 -4.58
C TYR A 122 -3.44 -3.13 -5.16
N THR A 123 -4.51 -2.88 -4.45
CA THR A 123 -5.88 -3.12 -4.89
C THR A 123 -6.63 -1.79 -4.80
N ALA A 124 -7.18 -1.32 -5.91
CA ALA A 124 -7.95 -0.08 -5.95
C ALA A 124 -9.43 -0.38 -6.14
N THR A 125 -10.27 0.25 -5.32
CA THR A 125 -11.72 0.07 -5.33
C THR A 125 -12.41 1.42 -5.25
N LEU A 126 -13.37 1.64 -6.12
CA LEU A 126 -14.25 2.80 -6.09
C LEU A 126 -15.57 2.42 -5.43
N TYR A 127 -15.97 3.20 -4.45
CA TYR A 127 -17.25 3.08 -3.77
C TYR A 127 -18.13 4.26 -4.18
N LYS A 128 -19.38 3.95 -4.48
CA LYS A 128 -20.43 4.94 -4.69
C LYS A 128 -21.22 5.09 -3.39
N ASP A 129 -21.55 6.30 -2.99
CA ASP A 129 -22.41 6.52 -1.84
C ASP A 129 -23.82 5.97 -2.13
N ALA A 130 -24.47 5.44 -1.10
CA ALA A 130 -25.80 4.85 -1.25
C ALA A 130 -26.92 5.91 -1.26
N GLN A 131 -26.65 7.10 -0.72
CA GLN A 131 -27.62 8.20 -0.59
C GLN A 131 -27.35 9.32 -1.57
N ASP A 132 -26.08 9.48 -2.01
CA ASP A 132 -25.69 10.52 -2.96
C ASP A 132 -24.98 9.90 -4.18
N ASP A 133 -25.66 9.90 -5.32
CA ASP A 133 -25.16 9.39 -6.59
C ASP A 133 -23.97 10.20 -7.16
N GLN A 134 -23.65 11.34 -6.57
CA GLN A 134 -22.55 12.21 -6.99
C GLN A 134 -21.30 12.03 -6.12
N LEU A 135 -21.41 11.31 -5.01
CA LEU A 135 -20.30 11.09 -4.09
C LEU A 135 -19.64 9.73 -4.33
N PHE A 136 -18.37 9.77 -4.65
CA PHE A 136 -17.55 8.60 -4.89
C PHE A 136 -16.31 8.61 -3.98
N THR A 137 -16.01 7.47 -3.40
CA THR A 137 -14.80 7.29 -2.58
C THR A 137 -13.88 6.28 -3.22
N LEU A 138 -12.69 6.72 -3.61
CA LEU A 138 -11.62 5.86 -4.11
C LEU A 138 -10.76 5.38 -2.94
N VAL A 139 -10.65 4.08 -2.80
CA VAL A 139 -9.82 3.44 -1.78
C VAL A 139 -8.73 2.63 -2.47
N SER A 140 -7.49 2.81 -2.06
CA SER A 140 -6.36 1.99 -2.50
C SER A 140 -5.70 1.33 -1.30
N GLU A 141 -5.56 0.02 -1.36
CA GLU A 141 -4.91 -0.80 -0.33
C GLU A 141 -3.60 -1.35 -0.90
N GLY A 142 -2.47 -0.93 -0.31
CA GLY A 142 -1.14 -1.38 -0.67
C GLY A 142 -0.62 -2.46 0.26
N THR A 143 0.16 -3.40 -0.29
CA THR A 143 0.80 -4.48 0.47
C THR A 143 2.25 -4.66 0.05
N SER A 144 3.15 -4.88 1.00
CA SER A 144 4.55 -5.25 0.76
C SER A 144 5.06 -6.09 1.93
N GLY A 145 5.69 -7.25 1.68
CA GLY A 145 6.33 -8.07 2.70
C GLY A 145 5.46 -8.43 3.92
N GLY A 146 4.12 -8.48 3.76
CA GLY A 146 3.16 -8.70 4.85
C GLY A 146 2.62 -7.42 5.50
N ALA A 147 3.24 -6.26 5.29
CA ALA A 147 2.70 -4.97 5.70
C ALA A 147 1.54 -4.53 4.79
N LYS A 148 0.61 -3.77 5.36
CA LYS A 148 -0.56 -3.22 4.65
C LYS A 148 -0.72 -1.74 4.95
N ALA A 149 -1.07 -0.97 3.92
CA ALA A 149 -1.42 0.43 4.04
C ALA A 149 -2.69 0.73 3.23
N ARG A 150 -3.42 1.76 3.61
CA ARG A 150 -4.65 2.16 2.94
C ARG A 150 -4.66 3.67 2.70
N GLY A 151 -4.89 4.08 1.45
CA GLY A 151 -5.14 5.46 1.04
C GLY A 151 -6.60 5.64 0.62
N GLN A 152 -7.14 6.83 0.83
CA GLN A 152 -8.53 7.16 0.48
C GLN A 152 -8.61 8.57 -0.07
N ALA A 153 -9.45 8.77 -1.11
CA ALA A 153 -9.83 10.07 -1.65
C ALA A 153 -11.34 10.09 -1.94
N THR A 154 -11.97 11.20 -1.65
CA THR A 154 -13.41 11.45 -1.87
C THR A 154 -13.57 12.58 -2.86
#